data_9f6702c6df6544939e0cb2892231b52f
#
_entry.id   9f6702c6df6544939e0cb2892231b52f
#
_cell.length_a   1.000
_cell.length_b   1.000
_cell.length_c   1.000
_cell.angle_alpha   90.00
_cell.angle_beta   90.00
_cell.angle_gamma   90.00
#
_symmetry.space_group_name_H-M   'P 1'
#
loop_
_entity.id
_entity.type
_entity.pdbx_description
1 polymer ?
#
loop_
_entity_poly.entity_id
_entity_poly.type
_entity_poly.pdbx_seq_one_letter_code
_entity_poly.pdbx_strand_id
1 'polypeptide(L)'
;MDSLLEVERLSKTYIRGTETIHALKQVSFTLEEGGFIAIMGTSGSGKSTLLNILGALDAPTSGTLTLKEKRQRDIFTEPAATLYRQQHIGFIFQSFHLLDDLTVQENIALPLMLKGMDDKTINQEVEIWLKRVGLTKWNNHRPQELSGGQQQRVAIARALISRPPIILADEPTGNLDFKTSAEIMQLLQELNREQQTSILLVTHDATVAAHAKRVLYFHDGQIVADQPSTGDVAPILETYEQFVGAV
;
A
#
# COMPACT_ATOMS: atom_id res chain seq x y z
N MET A 1 16.96 -4.14 13.47
CA MET A 1 15.62 -3.50 13.45
C MET A 1 14.62 -4.64 13.62
N ASP A 2 13.57 -4.42 14.38
CA ASP A 2 12.61 -5.49 14.66
C ASP A 2 11.69 -5.70 13.45
N SER A 3 11.43 -6.96 13.11
CA SER A 3 10.52 -7.32 12.02
C SER A 3 9.08 -6.92 12.40
N LEU A 4 8.47 -6.03 11.59
CA LEU A 4 7.06 -5.68 11.76
C LEU A 4 6.15 -6.74 11.14
N LEU A 5 6.44 -7.14 9.90
CA LEU A 5 5.69 -8.16 9.17
C LEU A 5 6.66 -9.18 8.57
N GLU A 6 6.39 -10.45 8.82
CA GLU A 6 7.10 -11.58 8.24
C GLU A 6 6.15 -12.41 7.39
N VAL A 7 6.54 -12.63 6.16
CA VAL A 7 5.81 -13.42 5.15
C VAL A 7 6.64 -14.66 4.87
N GLU A 8 6.07 -15.85 5.10
CA GLU A 8 6.77 -17.11 4.92
C GLU A 8 6.01 -18.02 3.95
N ARG A 9 6.66 -18.35 2.84
CA ARG A 9 6.21 -19.28 1.81
C ARG A 9 4.75 -19.10 1.39
N LEU A 10 4.33 -17.83 1.26
CA LEU A 10 2.96 -17.46 0.92
C LEU A 10 2.64 -17.90 -0.51
N SER A 11 1.59 -18.66 -0.67
CA SER A 11 1.13 -19.14 -1.98
C SER A 11 -0.34 -18.85 -2.17
N LYS A 12 -0.72 -18.54 -3.42
CA LYS A 12 -2.11 -18.34 -3.81
C LYS A 12 -2.39 -19.01 -5.14
N THR A 13 -3.42 -19.84 -5.14
CA THR A 13 -3.91 -20.52 -6.34
C THR A 13 -5.39 -20.19 -6.50
N TYR A 14 -5.77 -19.73 -7.69
CA TYR A 14 -7.17 -19.58 -8.09
C TYR A 14 -7.58 -20.71 -9.01
N ILE A 15 -8.79 -21.21 -8.84
CA ILE A 15 -9.41 -22.21 -9.72
C ILE A 15 -10.53 -21.52 -10.49
N ARG A 16 -10.42 -21.48 -11.81
CA ARG A 16 -11.41 -20.87 -12.70
C ARG A 16 -11.90 -21.92 -13.71
N GLY A 17 -12.98 -22.60 -13.37
CA GLY A 17 -13.44 -23.76 -14.14
C GLY A 17 -12.43 -24.88 -14.09
N THR A 18 -11.83 -25.25 -15.23
CA THR A 18 -10.77 -26.27 -15.35
C THR A 18 -9.36 -25.69 -15.27
N GLU A 19 -9.22 -24.37 -15.26
CA GLU A 19 -7.92 -23.70 -15.26
C GLU A 19 -7.46 -23.41 -13.82
N THR A 20 -6.17 -23.69 -13.55
CA THR A 20 -5.51 -23.42 -12.28
C THR A 20 -4.47 -22.32 -12.47
N ILE A 21 -4.65 -21.20 -11.79
CA ILE A 21 -3.76 -20.04 -11.87
C ILE A 21 -2.98 -19.92 -10.55
N HIS A 22 -1.67 -20.12 -10.61
CA HIS A 22 -0.76 -19.95 -9.48
C HIS A 22 -0.31 -18.47 -9.39
N ALA A 23 -1.09 -17.64 -8.71
CA ALA A 23 -0.83 -16.22 -8.60
C ALA A 23 0.34 -15.88 -7.66
N LEU A 24 0.58 -16.69 -6.62
CA LEU A 24 1.75 -16.58 -5.73
C LEU A 24 2.36 -17.97 -5.52
N LYS A 25 3.68 -18.04 -5.54
CA LYS A 25 4.47 -19.29 -5.45
C LYS A 25 5.54 -19.15 -4.36
N GLN A 26 5.20 -19.50 -3.12
CA GLN A 26 6.10 -19.53 -1.96
C GLN A 26 6.84 -18.20 -1.70
N VAL A 27 6.16 -17.09 -1.79
CA VAL A 27 6.71 -15.74 -1.54
C VAL A 27 7.12 -15.62 -0.07
N SER A 28 8.36 -15.17 0.17
CA SER A 28 8.88 -14.93 1.52
C SER A 28 9.68 -13.63 1.55
N PHE A 29 9.39 -12.76 2.51
CA PHE A 29 10.16 -11.54 2.80
C PHE A 29 9.79 -10.99 4.17
N THR A 30 10.55 -10.01 4.65
CA THR A 30 10.28 -9.27 5.89
C THR A 30 10.12 -7.79 5.60
N LEU A 31 9.22 -7.13 6.33
CA LEU A 31 9.09 -5.68 6.40
C LEU A 31 9.42 -5.23 7.81
N GLU A 32 10.43 -4.37 7.93
CA GLU A 32 10.87 -3.80 9.21
C GLU A 32 9.98 -2.62 9.63
N GLU A 33 9.97 -2.28 10.93
CA GLU A 33 9.31 -1.06 11.41
C GLU A 33 9.95 0.18 10.75
N GLY A 34 9.09 1.09 10.22
CA GLY A 34 9.53 2.25 9.45
C GLY A 34 10.18 1.90 8.10
N GLY A 35 10.08 0.64 7.67
CA GLY A 35 10.56 0.19 6.37
C GLY A 35 9.78 0.82 5.22
N PHE A 36 10.43 0.98 4.07
CA PHE A 36 9.78 1.36 2.81
C PHE A 36 10.26 0.42 1.72
N ILE A 37 9.41 -0.50 1.30
CA ILE A 37 9.70 -1.51 0.28
C ILE A 37 8.86 -1.23 -0.96
N ALA A 38 9.51 -1.26 -2.12
CA ALA A 38 8.83 -1.32 -3.42
C ALA A 38 8.83 -2.77 -3.93
N ILE A 39 7.69 -3.23 -4.43
CA ILE A 39 7.55 -4.49 -5.17
C ILE A 39 7.38 -4.12 -6.64
N MET A 40 8.40 -4.42 -7.44
CA MET A 40 8.44 -4.09 -8.86
C MET A 40 8.28 -5.34 -9.72
N GLY A 41 7.50 -5.25 -10.79
CA GLY A 41 7.30 -6.38 -11.71
C GLY A 41 6.25 -6.06 -12.78
N THR A 42 6.13 -6.95 -13.78
CA THR A 42 5.17 -6.80 -14.89
C THR A 42 3.73 -6.87 -14.42
N SER A 43 2.80 -6.37 -15.25
CA SER A 43 1.36 -6.57 -15.04
C SER A 43 1.04 -8.07 -15.00
N GLY A 44 0.16 -8.48 -14.11
CA GLY A 44 -0.23 -9.90 -13.96
C GLY A 44 0.76 -10.78 -13.19
N SER A 45 1.90 -10.26 -12.72
CA SER A 45 2.90 -11.06 -11.98
C SER A 45 2.45 -11.49 -10.57
N GLY A 46 1.30 -11.00 -10.05
CA GLY A 46 0.76 -11.38 -8.73
C GLY A 46 0.90 -10.31 -7.63
N LYS A 47 1.44 -9.13 -7.92
CA LYS A 47 1.69 -8.07 -6.94
C LYS A 47 0.44 -7.61 -6.19
N SER A 48 -0.65 -7.27 -6.90
CA SER A 48 -1.92 -6.87 -6.27
C SER A 48 -2.56 -8.02 -5.49
N THR A 49 -2.37 -9.28 -5.94
CA THR A 49 -2.77 -10.47 -5.15
C THR A 49 -2.04 -10.51 -3.82
N LEU A 50 -0.72 -10.25 -3.83
CA LEU A 50 0.06 -10.20 -2.59
C LEU A 50 -0.46 -9.09 -1.66
N LEU A 51 -0.67 -7.85 -2.17
CA LEU A 51 -1.22 -6.76 -1.36
C LEU A 51 -2.61 -7.11 -0.78
N ASN A 52 -3.48 -7.73 -1.57
CA ASN A 52 -4.82 -8.13 -1.11
C ASN A 52 -4.74 -9.13 0.05
N ILE A 53 -3.81 -10.09 -0.02
CA ILE A 53 -3.62 -11.06 1.08
C ILE A 53 -3.02 -10.38 2.31
N LEU A 54 -2.00 -9.52 2.14
CA LEU A 54 -1.41 -8.78 3.25
C LEU A 54 -2.41 -7.85 3.95
N GLY A 55 -3.37 -7.33 3.19
CA GLY A 55 -4.46 -6.51 3.70
C GLY A 55 -5.69 -7.30 4.15
N ALA A 56 -5.64 -8.63 4.17
CA ALA A 56 -6.78 -9.49 4.51
C ALA A 56 -8.05 -9.19 3.69
N LEU A 57 -7.88 -8.83 2.42
CA LEU A 57 -8.96 -8.74 1.42
C LEU A 57 -9.16 -10.08 0.69
N ASP A 58 -8.13 -10.93 0.70
CA ASP A 58 -8.17 -12.30 0.18
C ASP A 58 -7.36 -13.21 1.11
N ALA A 59 -7.61 -14.52 1.05
CA ALA A 59 -6.92 -15.51 1.85
C ALA A 59 -5.83 -16.23 1.03
N PRO A 60 -4.66 -16.55 1.60
CA PRO A 60 -3.67 -17.39 0.94
C PRO A 60 -4.15 -18.83 0.83
N THR A 61 -3.63 -19.59 -0.16
CA THR A 61 -3.82 -21.04 -0.23
C THR A 61 -2.93 -21.75 0.80
N SER A 62 -1.73 -21.22 1.03
CA SER A 62 -0.78 -21.71 2.05
C SER A 62 0.25 -20.66 2.41
N GLY A 63 1.06 -20.94 3.43
CA GLY A 63 2.04 -20.00 3.98
C GLY A 63 1.56 -19.31 5.24
N THR A 64 2.36 -18.41 5.79
CA THR A 64 2.07 -17.72 7.04
C THR A 64 2.40 -16.23 6.99
N LEU A 65 1.60 -15.47 7.75
CA LEU A 65 1.84 -14.07 8.07
C LEU A 65 2.06 -13.93 9.57
N THR A 66 3.15 -13.27 9.95
CA THR A 66 3.44 -12.92 11.33
C THR A 66 3.55 -11.40 11.44
N LEU A 67 2.76 -10.78 12.30
CA LEU A 67 2.78 -9.35 12.57
C LEU A 67 3.20 -9.13 14.03
N LYS A 68 4.29 -8.39 14.26
CA LYS A 68 4.85 -8.13 15.60
C LYS A 68 4.94 -9.43 16.42
N GLU A 69 5.63 -10.43 15.87
CA GLU A 69 5.84 -11.77 16.48
C GLU A 69 4.56 -12.60 16.68
N LYS A 70 3.38 -12.07 16.34
CA LYS A 70 2.11 -12.80 16.43
C LYS A 70 1.72 -13.36 15.06
N ARG A 71 1.68 -14.69 14.96
CA ARG A 71 1.20 -15.37 13.77
C ARG A 71 -0.29 -15.07 13.55
N GLN A 72 -0.62 -14.59 12.36
CA GLN A 72 -1.96 -14.22 11.95
C GLN A 72 -2.66 -15.43 11.31
N ARG A 73 -3.51 -16.14 12.05
CA ARG A 73 -4.20 -17.34 11.56
C ARG A 73 -5.62 -17.08 11.07
N ASP A 74 -6.35 -16.23 11.80
CA ASP A 74 -7.79 -16.07 11.61
C ASP A 74 -8.18 -14.76 10.90
N ILE A 75 -7.18 -13.97 10.47
CA ILE A 75 -7.40 -12.64 9.85
C ILE A 75 -8.06 -12.68 8.47
N PHE A 76 -8.24 -13.86 7.90
CA PHE A 76 -8.82 -14.02 6.55
C PHE A 76 -10.31 -14.31 6.55
N THR A 77 -10.96 -14.28 7.73
CA THR A 77 -12.39 -14.47 7.89
C THR A 77 -13.00 -13.32 8.70
N GLU A 78 -14.24 -12.93 8.37
CA GLU A 78 -14.94 -11.90 9.14
C GLU A 78 -15.43 -12.47 10.50
N PRO A 79 -15.44 -11.68 11.58
CA PRO A 79 -15.11 -10.24 11.68
C PRO A 79 -13.61 -9.93 11.87
N ALA A 80 -12.73 -10.94 12.01
CA ALA A 80 -11.33 -10.74 12.32
C ALA A 80 -10.59 -10.00 11.19
N ALA A 81 -10.94 -10.25 9.93
CA ALA A 81 -10.39 -9.53 8.77
C ALA A 81 -10.66 -8.02 8.86
N THR A 82 -11.90 -7.64 9.20
CA THR A 82 -12.26 -6.22 9.38
C THR A 82 -11.47 -5.58 10.52
N LEU A 83 -11.34 -6.24 11.67
CA LEU A 83 -10.59 -5.74 12.81
C LEU A 83 -9.08 -5.58 12.48
N TYR A 84 -8.51 -6.56 11.78
CA TYR A 84 -7.12 -6.51 11.33
C TYR A 84 -6.87 -5.30 10.41
N ARG A 85 -7.70 -5.11 9.38
CA ARG A 85 -7.61 -3.95 8.49
C ARG A 85 -7.73 -2.64 9.26
N GLN A 86 -8.72 -2.52 10.12
CA GLN A 86 -9.00 -1.30 10.90
C GLN A 86 -7.86 -0.93 11.84
N GLN A 87 -7.15 -1.92 12.40
CA GLN A 87 -6.09 -1.70 13.39
C GLN A 87 -4.71 -1.57 12.76
N HIS A 88 -4.44 -2.25 11.63
CA HIS A 88 -3.08 -2.45 11.16
C HIS A 88 -2.81 -1.94 9.74
N ILE A 89 -3.84 -1.73 8.91
CA ILE A 89 -3.65 -1.49 7.49
C ILE A 89 -4.26 -0.15 7.05
N GLY A 90 -3.49 0.64 6.33
CA GLY A 90 -3.99 1.73 5.49
C GLY A 90 -3.80 1.36 4.02
N PHE A 91 -4.85 1.50 3.21
CA PHE A 91 -4.77 1.24 1.77
C PHE A 91 -4.72 2.53 0.96
N ILE A 92 -3.82 2.56 -0.03
CA ILE A 92 -3.75 3.56 -1.09
C ILE A 92 -3.86 2.84 -2.42
N PHE A 93 -4.88 3.16 -3.22
CA PHE A 93 -5.16 2.51 -4.50
C PHE A 93 -4.88 3.43 -5.68
N GLN A 94 -4.59 2.85 -6.83
CA GLN A 94 -4.40 3.57 -8.10
C GLN A 94 -5.64 4.39 -8.49
N SER A 95 -6.85 3.86 -8.27
CA SER A 95 -8.12 4.52 -8.59
C SER A 95 -8.70 5.31 -7.42
N PHE A 96 -7.87 5.70 -6.44
CA PHE A 96 -8.19 6.49 -5.25
C PHE A 96 -9.24 5.86 -4.33
N HIS A 97 -10.26 5.23 -4.86
CA HIS A 97 -11.41 4.62 -4.16
C HIS A 97 -12.03 5.56 -3.12
N LEU A 98 -12.20 6.82 -3.48
CA LEU A 98 -12.95 7.78 -2.66
C LEU A 98 -14.44 7.52 -2.79
N LEU A 99 -15.18 7.85 -1.74
CA LEU A 99 -16.65 7.78 -1.77
C LEU A 99 -17.18 9.08 -2.38
N ASP A 100 -17.81 8.98 -3.56
CA ASP A 100 -18.23 10.13 -4.36
C ASP A 100 -19.31 10.99 -3.69
N ASP A 101 -20.13 10.38 -2.83
CA ASP A 101 -21.18 11.05 -2.08
C ASP A 101 -20.66 11.81 -0.85
N LEU A 102 -19.41 11.58 -0.45
CA LEU A 102 -18.76 12.23 0.68
C LEU A 102 -17.84 13.35 0.21
N THR A 103 -17.78 14.41 1.01
CA THR A 103 -16.80 15.48 0.86
C THR A 103 -15.36 14.99 1.15
N VAL A 104 -14.37 15.81 0.84
CA VAL A 104 -12.95 15.57 1.18
C VAL A 104 -12.77 15.30 2.67
N GLN A 105 -13.31 16.18 3.53
CA GLN A 105 -13.19 16.01 4.97
C GLN A 105 -13.87 14.73 5.48
N GLU A 106 -15.03 14.37 4.94
CA GLU A 106 -15.75 13.16 5.32
C GLU A 106 -15.04 11.88 4.85
N ASN A 107 -14.45 11.88 3.62
CA ASN A 107 -13.60 10.79 3.17
C ASN A 107 -12.40 10.58 4.10
N ILE A 108 -11.74 11.67 4.52
CA ILE A 108 -10.60 11.60 5.44
C ILE A 108 -11.05 11.14 6.84
N ALA A 109 -12.22 11.60 7.32
CA ALA A 109 -12.75 11.27 8.64
C ALA A 109 -13.17 9.81 8.79
N LEU A 110 -13.55 9.15 7.69
CA LEU A 110 -14.22 7.85 7.68
C LEU A 110 -13.55 6.78 8.56
N PRO A 111 -12.21 6.56 8.54
CA PRO A 111 -11.57 5.56 9.38
C PRO A 111 -11.75 5.82 10.89
N LEU A 112 -11.77 7.09 11.31
CA LEU A 112 -11.95 7.45 12.72
C LEU A 112 -13.42 7.32 13.15
N MET A 113 -14.36 7.64 12.25
CA MET A 113 -15.79 7.42 12.46
C MET A 113 -16.08 5.92 12.65
N LEU A 114 -15.50 5.05 11.83
CA LEU A 114 -15.63 3.59 11.95
C LEU A 114 -15.00 3.03 13.24
N LYS A 115 -14.02 3.73 13.82
CA LYS A 115 -13.47 3.41 15.15
C LYS A 115 -14.33 3.91 16.31
N GLY A 116 -15.42 4.65 16.04
CA GLY A 116 -16.31 5.20 17.06
C GLY A 116 -15.70 6.35 17.87
N MET A 117 -14.75 7.09 17.29
CA MET A 117 -14.18 8.28 17.94
C MET A 117 -15.19 9.42 18.01
N ASP A 118 -15.03 10.30 18.98
CA ASP A 118 -15.90 11.46 19.13
C ASP A 118 -15.66 12.54 18.05
N ASP A 119 -16.71 13.27 17.69
CA ASP A 119 -16.70 14.26 16.60
C ASP A 119 -15.65 15.35 16.79
N LYS A 120 -15.38 15.78 18.03
CA LYS A 120 -14.39 16.80 18.32
C LYS A 120 -12.97 16.33 17.96
N THR A 121 -12.64 15.11 18.36
CA THR A 121 -11.34 14.49 18.03
C THR A 121 -11.22 14.25 16.53
N ILE A 122 -12.28 13.75 15.87
CA ILE A 122 -12.31 13.55 14.42
C ILE A 122 -12.03 14.86 13.69
N ASN A 123 -12.76 15.94 14.02
CA ASN A 123 -12.61 17.24 13.36
C ASN A 123 -11.19 17.80 13.53
N GLN A 124 -10.57 17.66 14.69
CA GLN A 124 -9.20 18.09 14.94
C GLN A 124 -8.18 17.33 14.09
N GLU A 125 -8.27 16.00 14.05
CA GLU A 125 -7.37 15.18 13.24
C GLU A 125 -7.55 15.45 11.74
N VAL A 126 -8.79 15.61 11.26
CA VAL A 126 -9.09 15.95 9.87
C VAL A 126 -8.48 17.30 9.49
N GLU A 127 -8.58 18.33 10.34
CA GLU A 127 -7.98 19.63 10.08
C GLU A 127 -6.45 19.53 9.96
N ILE A 128 -5.79 18.75 10.82
CA ILE A 128 -4.35 18.48 10.76
C ILE A 128 -3.99 17.82 9.43
N TRP A 129 -4.72 16.78 9.02
CA TRP A 129 -4.45 16.07 7.78
C TRP A 129 -4.71 16.91 6.54
N LEU A 130 -5.79 17.70 6.50
CA LEU A 130 -6.05 18.65 5.41
C LEU A 130 -4.89 19.64 5.20
N LYS A 131 -4.29 20.13 6.29
CA LYS A 131 -3.11 21.00 6.22
C LYS A 131 -1.89 20.23 5.69
N ARG A 132 -1.64 19.01 6.19
CA ARG A 132 -0.50 18.17 5.77
C ARG A 132 -0.51 17.85 4.28
N VAL A 133 -1.68 17.51 3.74
CA VAL A 133 -1.81 17.16 2.31
C VAL A 133 -2.10 18.38 1.43
N GLY A 134 -2.17 19.60 2.00
CA GLY A 134 -2.36 20.85 1.25
C GLY A 134 -3.78 21.04 0.69
N LEU A 135 -4.80 20.47 1.33
CA LEU A 135 -6.19 20.45 0.83
C LEU A 135 -7.18 21.27 1.67
N THR A 136 -6.71 22.16 2.56
CA THR A 136 -7.59 22.94 3.45
C THR A 136 -8.70 23.71 2.71
N LYS A 137 -8.41 24.21 1.49
CA LYS A 137 -9.39 24.96 0.69
C LYS A 137 -10.45 24.08 0.03
N TRP A 138 -10.23 22.78 -0.05
CA TRP A 138 -11.10 21.81 -0.72
C TRP A 138 -11.88 20.90 0.25
N ASN A 139 -11.85 21.22 1.57
CA ASN A 139 -12.46 20.37 2.60
C ASN A 139 -13.94 19.99 2.32
N ASN A 140 -14.73 20.93 1.78
CA ASN A 140 -16.15 20.74 1.45
C ASN A 140 -16.41 20.27 0.02
N HIS A 141 -15.38 20.11 -0.83
CA HIS A 141 -15.54 19.62 -2.20
C HIS A 141 -15.73 18.09 -2.21
N ARG A 142 -16.36 17.61 -3.29
CA ARG A 142 -16.50 16.18 -3.55
C ARG A 142 -15.39 15.68 -4.46
N PRO A 143 -15.11 14.34 -4.48
CA PRO A 143 -14.04 13.77 -5.30
C PRO A 143 -14.10 14.19 -6.78
N GLN A 144 -15.27 14.28 -7.37
CA GLN A 144 -15.48 14.66 -8.77
C GLN A 144 -15.05 16.11 -9.11
N GLU A 145 -14.91 16.97 -8.10
CA GLU A 145 -14.47 18.37 -8.24
C GLU A 145 -12.96 18.53 -8.11
N LEU A 146 -12.22 17.43 -7.87
CA LEU A 146 -10.79 17.41 -7.61
C LEU A 146 -9.98 16.88 -8.81
N SER A 147 -8.76 17.40 -8.98
CA SER A 147 -7.78 16.76 -9.86
C SER A 147 -7.34 15.39 -9.33
N GLY A 148 -6.80 14.51 -10.20
CA GLY A 148 -6.29 13.19 -9.79
C GLY A 148 -5.28 13.26 -8.65
N GLY A 149 -4.33 14.20 -8.70
CA GLY A 149 -3.35 14.41 -7.62
C GLY A 149 -3.99 14.86 -6.29
N GLN A 150 -5.05 15.69 -6.36
CA GLN A 150 -5.81 16.05 -5.17
C GLN A 150 -6.58 14.86 -4.60
N GLN A 151 -7.22 14.06 -5.45
CA GLN A 151 -7.89 12.82 -5.03
C GLN A 151 -6.91 11.85 -4.36
N GLN A 152 -5.70 11.69 -4.91
CA GLN A 152 -4.68 10.85 -4.30
C GLN A 152 -4.21 11.37 -2.94
N ARG A 153 -4.07 12.69 -2.77
CA ARG A 153 -3.77 13.31 -1.47
C ARG A 153 -4.87 13.05 -0.44
N VAL A 154 -6.14 13.05 -0.85
CA VAL A 154 -7.27 12.65 0.02
C VAL A 154 -7.16 11.18 0.41
N ALA A 155 -6.90 10.28 -0.56
CA ALA A 155 -6.73 8.85 -0.31
C ALA A 155 -5.56 8.57 0.66
N ILE A 156 -4.44 9.28 0.52
CA ILE A 156 -3.28 9.21 1.43
C ILE A 156 -3.67 9.66 2.84
N ALA A 157 -4.33 10.82 2.96
CA ALA A 157 -4.78 11.33 4.26
C ALA A 157 -5.74 10.34 4.95
N ARG A 158 -6.72 9.80 4.20
CA ARG A 158 -7.64 8.78 4.68
C ARG A 158 -6.92 7.51 5.15
N ALA A 159 -5.93 7.04 4.39
CA ALA A 159 -5.18 5.84 4.75
C ALA A 159 -4.35 6.01 6.04
N LEU A 160 -3.85 7.21 6.30
CA LEU A 160 -2.90 7.49 7.39
C LEU A 160 -3.52 8.13 8.64
N ILE A 161 -4.74 8.69 8.57
CA ILE A 161 -5.37 9.40 9.70
C ILE A 161 -5.54 8.49 10.93
N SER A 162 -5.75 7.20 10.71
CA SER A 162 -5.88 6.22 11.81
C SER A 162 -4.54 5.73 12.36
N ARG A 163 -3.41 6.25 11.82
CA ARG A 163 -2.01 5.89 12.17
C ARG A 163 -1.75 4.37 12.11
N PRO A 164 -2.07 3.71 11.01
CA PRO A 164 -1.81 2.28 10.89
C PRO A 164 -0.29 2.01 10.84
N PRO A 165 0.20 0.89 11.39
CA PRO A 165 1.61 0.53 11.30
C PRO A 165 2.07 0.20 9.88
N ILE A 166 1.15 -0.22 8.99
CA ILE A 166 1.46 -0.62 7.61
C ILE A 166 0.56 0.13 6.62
N ILE A 167 1.18 0.71 5.59
CA ILE A 167 0.51 1.20 4.38
C ILE A 167 0.77 0.23 3.24
N LEU A 168 -0.30 -0.20 2.59
CA LEU A 168 -0.28 -0.99 1.36
C LEU A 168 -0.69 -0.06 0.20
N ALA A 169 0.23 0.22 -0.72
CA ALA A 169 0.00 1.12 -1.83
C ALA A 169 0.08 0.36 -3.17
N ASP A 170 -1.05 0.26 -3.87
CA ASP A 170 -1.14 -0.39 -5.18
C ASP A 170 -1.11 0.67 -6.28
N GLU A 171 0.01 0.79 -7.00
CA GLU A 171 0.24 1.75 -8.09
C GLU A 171 -0.19 3.19 -7.72
N PRO A 172 0.28 3.77 -6.60
CA PRO A 172 -0.28 5.00 -6.05
C PRO A 172 -0.12 6.24 -6.94
N THR A 173 0.65 6.14 -8.02
CA THR A 173 0.90 7.22 -8.98
C THR A 173 0.51 6.85 -10.40
N GLY A 174 -0.05 5.65 -10.62
CA GLY A 174 -0.30 5.11 -11.96
C GLY A 174 -1.31 5.91 -12.82
N ASN A 175 -2.13 6.77 -12.22
CA ASN A 175 -3.09 7.63 -12.93
C ASN A 175 -2.69 9.13 -12.89
N LEU A 176 -1.42 9.44 -12.58
CA LEU A 176 -0.94 10.81 -12.40
C LEU A 176 0.13 11.15 -13.43
N ASP A 177 0.27 12.45 -13.75
CA ASP A 177 1.38 12.95 -14.54
C ASP A 177 2.70 12.87 -13.74
N PHE A 178 3.82 12.95 -14.44
CA PHE A 178 5.17 12.79 -13.89
C PHE A 178 5.44 13.73 -12.70
N LYS A 179 5.07 15.01 -12.82
CA LYS A 179 5.32 16.00 -11.76
C LYS A 179 4.50 15.69 -10.51
N THR A 180 3.21 15.42 -10.70
CA THR A 180 2.29 15.05 -9.60
C THR A 180 2.72 13.75 -8.94
N SER A 181 3.20 12.76 -9.73
CA SER A 181 3.75 11.51 -9.22
C SER A 181 4.93 11.73 -8.29
N ALA A 182 5.89 12.58 -8.69
CA ALA A 182 7.04 12.92 -7.85
C ALA A 182 6.61 13.59 -6.53
N GLU A 183 5.64 14.52 -6.58
CA GLU A 183 5.10 15.17 -5.38
C GLU A 183 4.41 14.19 -4.43
N ILE A 184 3.66 13.22 -4.96
CA ILE A 184 3.01 12.17 -4.16
C ILE A 184 4.05 11.24 -3.52
N MET A 185 5.09 10.84 -4.26
CA MET A 185 6.15 9.99 -3.71
C MET A 185 6.96 10.70 -2.64
N GLN A 186 7.26 12.00 -2.82
CA GLN A 186 7.91 12.81 -1.80
C GLN A 186 7.04 12.89 -0.53
N LEU A 187 5.74 13.15 -0.67
CA LEU A 187 4.81 13.15 0.46
C LEU A 187 4.82 11.81 1.23
N LEU A 188 4.81 10.67 0.52
CA LEU A 188 4.87 9.34 1.15
C LEU A 188 6.20 9.11 1.89
N GLN A 189 7.33 9.57 1.32
CA GLN A 189 8.64 9.50 1.99
C GLN A 189 8.70 10.35 3.26
N GLU A 190 8.16 11.57 3.20
CA GLU A 190 8.08 12.47 4.36
C GLU A 190 7.25 11.83 5.49
N LEU A 191 6.05 11.31 5.14
CA LEU A 191 5.16 10.65 6.10
C LEU A 191 5.77 9.37 6.69
N ASN A 192 6.45 8.53 5.87
CA ASN A 192 7.19 7.37 6.36
C ASN A 192 8.24 7.77 7.39
N ARG A 193 9.02 8.83 7.11
CA ARG A 193 10.09 9.30 7.99
C ARG A 193 9.57 9.89 9.30
N GLU A 194 8.51 10.72 9.21
CA GLU A 194 7.95 11.43 10.36
C GLU A 194 7.16 10.50 11.30
N GLN A 195 6.38 9.58 10.74
CA GLN A 195 5.47 8.74 11.51
C GLN A 195 6.01 7.33 11.78
N GLN A 196 7.15 6.99 11.18
CA GLN A 196 7.72 5.63 11.23
C GLN A 196 6.73 4.55 10.75
N THR A 197 5.75 4.93 9.94
CA THR A 197 4.80 4.02 9.32
C THR A 197 5.50 3.23 8.23
N SER A 198 5.40 1.90 8.24
CA SER A 198 6.01 1.05 7.22
C SER A 198 5.17 1.06 5.94
N ILE A 199 5.82 1.16 4.79
CA ILE A 199 5.15 1.23 3.48
C ILE A 199 5.57 0.05 2.61
N LEU A 200 4.60 -0.67 2.07
CA LEU A 200 4.76 -1.64 1.01
C LEU A 200 4.05 -1.10 -0.24
N LEU A 201 4.83 -0.76 -1.25
CA LEU A 201 4.36 -0.13 -2.47
C LEU A 201 4.54 -1.08 -3.65
N VAL A 202 3.50 -1.26 -4.46
CA VAL A 202 3.56 -2.00 -5.72
C VAL A 202 3.64 -1.00 -6.87
N THR A 203 4.54 -1.24 -7.82
CA THR A 203 4.67 -0.43 -9.04
C THR A 203 5.35 -1.22 -10.17
N HIS A 204 5.15 -0.76 -11.39
CA HIS A 204 5.95 -1.17 -12.56
C HIS A 204 6.94 -0.08 -12.99
N ASP A 205 6.92 1.08 -12.33
CA ASP A 205 7.77 2.24 -12.63
C ASP A 205 9.02 2.25 -11.72
N ALA A 206 10.21 2.18 -12.33
CA ALA A 206 11.49 2.20 -11.63
C ALA A 206 11.75 3.55 -10.94
N THR A 207 11.21 4.67 -11.48
CA THR A 207 11.36 5.98 -10.85
C THR A 207 10.57 6.06 -9.54
N VAL A 208 9.41 5.43 -9.49
CA VAL A 208 8.60 5.28 -8.28
C VAL A 208 9.28 4.33 -7.28
N ALA A 209 9.79 3.19 -7.76
CA ALA A 209 10.49 2.22 -6.92
C ALA A 209 11.75 2.79 -6.27
N ALA A 210 12.45 3.72 -6.94
CA ALA A 210 13.65 4.39 -6.43
C ALA A 210 13.40 5.20 -5.14
N HIS A 211 12.17 5.59 -4.86
CA HIS A 211 11.80 6.26 -3.60
C HIS A 211 11.80 5.33 -2.38
N ALA A 212 11.76 4.01 -2.59
CA ALA A 212 11.81 3.04 -1.49
C ALA A 212 13.25 2.82 -1.01
N LYS A 213 13.40 2.20 0.18
CA LYS A 213 14.71 1.82 0.75
C LYS A 213 15.18 0.45 0.28
N ARG A 214 14.27 -0.37 -0.25
CA ARG A 214 14.49 -1.75 -0.70
C ARG A 214 13.52 -2.08 -1.82
N VAL A 215 13.98 -2.80 -2.84
CA VAL A 215 13.17 -3.21 -3.99
C VAL A 215 13.14 -4.72 -4.08
N LEU A 216 11.93 -5.29 -4.11
CA LEU A 216 11.67 -6.69 -4.40
C LEU A 216 11.21 -6.80 -5.85
N TYR A 217 11.89 -7.62 -6.64
CA TYR A 217 11.52 -7.85 -8.04
C TYR A 217 10.62 -9.06 -8.14
N PHE A 218 9.45 -8.86 -8.72
CA PHE A 218 8.38 -9.84 -8.75
C PHE A 218 8.12 -10.34 -10.17
N HIS A 219 8.26 -11.63 -10.39
CA HIS A 219 8.01 -12.25 -11.68
C HIS A 219 7.29 -13.59 -11.48
N ASP A 220 6.23 -13.83 -12.27
CA ASP A 220 5.45 -15.08 -12.28
C ASP A 220 5.13 -15.64 -10.88
N GLY A 221 4.64 -14.75 -9.99
CA GLY A 221 4.22 -15.11 -8.63
C GLY A 221 5.36 -15.34 -7.63
N GLN A 222 6.59 -14.96 -7.95
CA GLN A 222 7.77 -15.16 -7.09
C GLN A 222 8.59 -13.88 -6.95
N ILE A 223 9.34 -13.75 -5.84
CA ILE A 223 10.42 -12.79 -5.71
C ILE A 223 11.67 -13.39 -6.38
N VAL A 224 12.12 -12.75 -7.45
CA VAL A 224 13.30 -13.20 -8.23
C VAL A 224 14.57 -12.45 -7.86
N ALA A 225 14.47 -11.26 -7.29
CA ALA A 225 15.58 -10.51 -6.73
C ALA A 225 15.10 -9.61 -5.58
N ASP A 226 16.04 -9.26 -4.71
CA ASP A 226 15.82 -8.45 -3.51
C ASP A 226 17.09 -7.63 -3.25
N GLN A 227 16.98 -6.29 -3.29
CA GLN A 227 18.14 -5.42 -3.13
C GLN A 227 17.81 -4.13 -2.40
N PRO A 228 18.76 -3.55 -1.64
CA PRO A 228 18.62 -2.19 -1.12
C PRO A 228 18.58 -1.18 -2.28
N SER A 229 17.82 -0.10 -2.09
CA SER A 229 17.77 1.01 -3.03
C SER A 229 18.60 2.17 -2.52
N THR A 230 19.43 2.74 -3.40
CA THR A 230 20.21 3.96 -3.14
C THR A 230 19.47 5.22 -3.57
N GLY A 231 18.29 5.09 -4.16
CA GLY A 231 17.53 6.18 -4.80
C GLY A 231 17.87 6.36 -6.30
N ASP A 232 18.85 5.62 -6.82
CA ASP A 232 19.21 5.62 -8.23
C ASP A 232 18.31 4.68 -9.03
N VAL A 233 17.82 5.17 -10.16
CA VAL A 233 16.94 4.41 -11.07
C VAL A 233 17.72 3.40 -11.91
N ALA A 234 18.95 3.70 -12.31
CA ALA A 234 19.72 2.86 -13.21
C ALA A 234 19.96 1.44 -12.68
N PRO A 235 20.43 1.22 -11.43
CA PRO A 235 20.59 -0.14 -10.88
C PRO A 235 19.27 -0.90 -10.78
N ILE A 236 18.15 -0.18 -10.57
CA ILE A 236 16.83 -0.79 -10.50
C ILE A 236 16.41 -1.32 -11.87
N LEU A 237 16.63 -0.52 -12.94
CA LEU A 237 16.36 -0.93 -14.32
C LEU A 237 17.24 -2.09 -14.77
N GLU A 238 18.53 -2.08 -14.45
CA GLU A 238 19.45 -3.17 -14.77
C GLU A 238 18.99 -4.50 -14.16
N THR A 239 18.62 -4.48 -12.88
CA THR A 239 18.11 -5.67 -12.21
C THR A 239 16.76 -6.09 -12.76
N TYR A 240 15.88 -5.13 -13.07
CA TYR A 240 14.58 -5.42 -13.67
C TYR A 240 14.75 -6.09 -15.05
N GLU A 241 15.59 -5.57 -15.93
CA GLU A 241 15.89 -6.16 -17.24
C GLU A 241 16.49 -7.56 -17.12
N GLN A 242 17.37 -7.78 -16.15
CA GLN A 242 18.02 -9.07 -15.94
C GLN A 242 17.03 -10.18 -15.49
N PHE A 243 16.10 -9.87 -14.60
CA PHE A 243 15.27 -10.88 -13.95
C PHE A 243 13.80 -10.88 -14.39
N VAL A 244 13.31 -9.77 -14.94
CA VAL A 244 11.89 -9.57 -15.26
C VAL A 244 11.67 -9.27 -16.75
N GLY A 245 12.60 -8.55 -17.39
CA GLY A 245 12.50 -8.11 -18.77
C GLY A 245 13.04 -9.09 -19.83
N ALA A 246 13.61 -10.20 -19.42
CA ALA A 246 14.22 -11.21 -20.33
C ALA A 246 13.22 -12.28 -20.82
N VAL A 247 11.97 -11.87 -21.12
CA VAL A 247 10.93 -12.77 -21.68
C VAL A 247 10.45 -12.22 -23.01
#